data_5f61e88b5d8e8fcedc78b8a6f06388b7
#
_entry.id   5f61e88b5d8e8fcedc78b8a6f06388b7
#
_cell.length_a   1.000
_cell.length_b   1.000
_cell.length_c   1.000
_cell.angle_alpha   90.00
_cell.angle_beta   90.00
_cell.angle_gamma   90.00
#
_symmetry.space_group_name_H-M   'P 1'
#
loop_
_entity.id
_entity.type
_entity.pdbx_description
1 polymer ?
#
loop_
_entity_poly.entity_id
_entity_poly.type
_entity_poly.pdbx_seq_one_letter_code
_entity_poly.pdbx_strand_id
1 'polypeptide(L)'
;MTLYSTLYDRALAQITDPLLAQLPEEDLEYMLHDWLMDAIVEPVVGEYDFSDRNEELKQFNFDISERDQKILSIHMVRAWLAPQIRSVTLTNQVFSGKESKFYAQANQLAEMRALDEQLRKDADLLFCRGTYLNNGYFD
;
A
#
# COMPACT_ATOMS: atom_id res chain seq x y z
N MET A 1 21.36 1.67 3.48
CA MET A 1 20.27 2.59 3.78
C MET A 1 19.24 2.56 2.68
N THR A 2 17.97 2.41 3.01
CA THR A 2 16.90 2.32 2.03
C THR A 2 16.26 3.70 1.85
N LEU A 3 16.28 4.22 0.63
CA LEU A 3 15.64 5.48 0.28
C LEU A 3 14.12 5.32 0.22
N TYR A 4 13.38 6.34 0.62
CA TYR A 4 11.92 6.37 0.46
C TYR A 4 11.53 6.20 -1.02
N SER A 5 12.29 6.80 -1.94
CA SER A 5 12.04 6.71 -3.38
C SER A 5 12.04 5.27 -3.89
N THR A 6 12.84 4.39 -3.31
CA THR A 6 12.85 2.98 -3.66
C THR A 6 11.49 2.34 -3.39
N LEU A 7 10.89 2.65 -2.24
CA LEU A 7 9.56 2.16 -1.88
C LEU A 7 8.46 2.84 -2.70
N TYR A 8 8.60 4.13 -2.96
CA TYR A 8 7.66 4.89 -3.80
C TYR A 8 7.59 4.30 -5.21
N ASP A 9 8.73 4.01 -5.81
CA ASP A 9 8.79 3.44 -7.16
C ASP A 9 8.13 2.04 -7.21
N ARG A 10 8.33 1.23 -6.18
CA ARG A 10 7.70 -0.08 -6.10
C ARG A 10 6.17 0.03 -5.96
N ALA A 11 5.69 0.97 -5.18
CA ALA A 11 4.25 1.21 -5.02
C ALA A 11 3.64 1.74 -6.33
N LEU A 12 4.27 2.74 -6.94
CA LEU A 12 3.77 3.34 -8.19
C LEU A 12 3.74 2.34 -9.34
N ALA A 13 4.66 1.38 -9.38
CA ALA A 13 4.66 0.32 -10.39
C ALA A 13 3.41 -0.57 -10.31
N GLN A 14 2.72 -0.60 -9.17
CA GLN A 14 1.52 -1.39 -8.95
C GLN A 14 0.22 -0.60 -9.15
N ILE A 15 0.32 0.72 -9.29
CA ILE A 15 -0.84 1.61 -9.41
C ILE A 15 -0.96 2.08 -10.86
N THR A 16 -2.13 1.84 -11.47
CA THR A 16 -2.41 2.24 -12.85
C THR A 16 -3.45 3.37 -12.89
N ASP A 17 -3.22 4.43 -12.12
CA ASP A 17 -4.10 5.59 -12.07
C ASP A 17 -3.48 6.75 -12.87
N PRO A 18 -4.04 7.10 -14.04
CA PRO A 18 -3.49 8.18 -14.85
C PRO A 18 -3.55 9.56 -14.16
N LEU A 19 -4.43 9.72 -13.18
CA LEU A 19 -4.53 10.98 -12.44
C LEU A 19 -3.28 11.27 -11.61
N LEU A 20 -2.58 10.24 -11.14
CA LEU A 20 -1.34 10.41 -10.37
C LEU A 20 -0.23 11.02 -11.22
N ALA A 21 -0.19 10.69 -12.51
CA ALA A 21 0.80 11.24 -13.44
C ALA A 21 0.58 12.75 -13.72
N GLN A 22 -0.61 13.26 -13.45
CA GLN A 22 -0.96 14.66 -13.67
C GLN A 22 -0.73 15.53 -12.44
N LEU A 23 -0.43 14.94 -11.29
CA LEU A 23 -0.19 15.68 -10.06
C LEU A 23 1.19 16.36 -10.09
N PRO A 24 1.32 17.55 -9.49
CA PRO A 24 2.64 18.12 -9.23
C PRO A 24 3.50 17.15 -8.42
N GLU A 25 4.80 17.14 -8.70
CA GLU A 25 5.73 16.21 -8.07
C GLU A 25 5.70 16.31 -6.54
N GLU A 26 5.60 17.51 -6.01
CA GLU A 26 5.54 17.74 -4.56
C GLU A 26 4.28 17.12 -3.93
N ASP A 27 3.13 17.24 -4.60
CA ASP A 27 1.87 16.69 -4.11
C ASP A 27 1.88 15.16 -4.15
N LEU A 28 2.42 14.58 -5.21
CA LEU A 28 2.56 13.13 -5.33
C LEU A 28 3.49 12.58 -4.26
N GLU A 29 4.61 13.25 -4.02
CA GLU A 29 5.57 12.85 -2.99
C GLU A 29 4.96 12.90 -1.59
N TYR A 30 4.16 13.93 -1.31
CA TYR A 30 3.44 14.05 -0.05
C TYR A 30 2.47 12.88 0.17
N MET A 31 1.71 12.53 -0.86
CA MET A 31 0.79 11.38 -0.81
C MET A 31 1.54 10.06 -0.61
N LEU A 32 2.63 9.86 -1.35
CA LEU A 32 3.46 8.66 -1.23
C LEU A 32 4.06 8.52 0.17
N HIS A 33 4.49 9.62 0.76
CA HIS A 33 4.99 9.64 2.14
C HIS A 33 3.90 9.20 3.12
N ASP A 34 2.68 9.72 2.99
CA ASP A 34 1.57 9.31 3.84
C ASP A 34 1.26 7.81 3.73
N TRP A 35 1.26 7.28 2.51
CA TRP A 35 1.04 5.85 2.29
C TRP A 35 2.18 5.02 2.90
N LEU A 36 3.41 5.50 2.82
CA LEU A 36 4.55 4.83 3.44
C LEU A 36 4.41 4.82 4.96
N MET A 37 4.00 5.92 5.57
CA MET A 37 3.78 5.98 7.02
C MET A 37 2.66 5.01 7.47
N ASP A 38 1.63 4.84 6.66
CA ASP A 38 0.60 3.83 6.91
C ASP A 38 1.16 2.40 6.76
N ALA A 39 2.04 2.18 5.80
CA ALA A 39 2.59 0.86 5.52
C ALA A 39 3.55 0.36 6.60
N ILE A 40 4.34 1.23 7.21
CA ILE A 40 5.38 0.81 8.17
C ILE A 40 4.82 0.29 9.50
N VAL A 41 3.53 0.45 9.76
CA VAL A 41 2.88 -0.14 10.95
C VAL A 41 2.44 -1.58 10.71
N GLU A 42 2.52 -2.07 9.46
CA GLU A 42 2.15 -3.42 9.10
C GLU A 42 3.31 -4.41 9.32
N PRO A 43 3.02 -5.70 9.55
CA PRO A 43 4.07 -6.68 9.79
C PRO A 43 4.98 -6.90 8.59
N VAL A 44 6.29 -6.91 8.85
CA VAL A 44 7.33 -7.32 7.90
C VAL A 44 8.21 -8.40 8.53
N VAL A 45 8.98 -9.09 7.71
CA VAL A 45 9.77 -10.25 8.16
C VAL A 45 10.95 -9.84 9.03
N GLY A 46 11.67 -8.78 8.63
CA GLY A 46 12.82 -8.28 9.37
C GLY A 46 12.42 -7.49 10.59
N GLU A 47 13.33 -7.41 11.54
CA GLU A 47 13.16 -6.61 12.75
C GLU A 47 13.81 -5.24 12.50
N TYR A 48 13.00 -4.25 12.17
CA TYR A 48 13.46 -2.88 11.91
C TYR A 48 12.84 -1.92 12.90
N ASP A 49 13.59 -0.90 13.27
CA ASP A 49 13.06 0.28 13.96
C ASP A 49 12.80 1.35 12.90
N PHE A 50 11.57 1.44 12.41
CA PHE A 50 11.20 2.40 11.37
C PHE A 50 11.24 3.85 11.85
N SER A 51 11.35 4.09 13.15
CA SER A 51 11.59 5.43 13.67
C SER A 51 13.02 5.92 13.42
N ASP A 52 13.95 5.00 13.14
CA ASP A 52 15.33 5.32 12.78
C ASP A 52 15.39 5.71 11.31
N ARG A 53 15.01 6.93 11.02
CA ARG A 53 14.91 7.48 9.68
C ARG A 53 15.33 8.94 9.63
N ASN A 54 15.70 9.41 8.44
CA ASN A 54 16.05 10.80 8.19
C ASN A 54 15.06 11.39 7.18
N GLU A 55 14.17 12.27 7.67
CA GLU A 55 13.14 12.90 6.84
C GLU A 55 13.73 13.93 5.85
N GLU A 56 14.86 14.54 6.16
CA GLU A 56 15.51 15.47 5.25
C GLU A 56 16.14 14.76 4.06
N LEU A 57 16.83 13.65 4.32
CA LEU A 57 17.42 12.80 3.29
C LEU A 57 16.41 11.81 2.69
N LYS A 58 15.23 11.70 3.28
CA LYS A 58 14.13 10.81 2.84
C LYS A 58 14.63 9.37 2.72
N GLN A 59 15.14 8.86 3.83
CA GLN A 59 15.69 7.51 3.90
C GLN A 59 15.49 6.90 5.28
N PHE A 60 15.42 5.57 5.32
CA PHE A 60 15.64 4.81 6.55
C PHE A 60 17.13 4.61 6.74
N ASN A 61 17.60 4.65 7.99
CA ASN A 61 19.03 4.54 8.32
C ASN A 61 19.51 3.07 8.40
N PHE A 62 18.78 2.17 7.77
CA PHE A 62 19.07 0.74 7.70
C PHE A 62 18.63 0.19 6.33
N ASP A 63 19.08 -1.01 6.02
CA ASP A 63 18.71 -1.68 4.78
C ASP A 63 17.48 -2.55 5.00
N ILE A 64 16.49 -2.40 4.12
CA ILE A 64 15.28 -3.22 4.10
C ILE A 64 15.44 -4.29 3.02
N SER A 65 15.16 -5.55 3.36
CA SER A 65 15.24 -6.65 2.39
C SER A 65 14.27 -6.44 1.23
N GLU A 66 14.56 -7.01 0.07
CA GLU A 66 13.67 -6.89 -1.09
C GLU A 66 12.28 -7.44 -0.82
N ARG A 67 12.18 -8.53 -0.06
CA ARG A 67 10.90 -9.10 0.34
C ARG A 67 10.09 -8.11 1.19
N ASP A 68 10.72 -7.50 2.18
CA ASP A 68 10.07 -6.52 3.04
C ASP A 68 9.73 -5.24 2.29
N GLN A 69 10.58 -4.81 1.35
CA GLN A 69 10.24 -3.70 0.44
C GLN A 69 8.97 -4.00 -0.37
N LYS A 70 8.83 -5.24 -0.85
CA LYS A 70 7.64 -5.66 -1.57
C LYS A 70 6.41 -5.65 -0.67
N ILE A 71 6.53 -6.17 0.54
CA ILE A 71 5.43 -6.14 1.53
C ILE A 71 4.99 -4.70 1.81
N LEU A 72 5.94 -3.81 2.09
CA LEU A 72 5.64 -2.40 2.34
C LEU A 72 4.97 -1.74 1.14
N SER A 73 5.46 -2.00 -0.07
CA SER A 73 4.86 -1.43 -1.28
C SER A 73 3.42 -1.89 -1.49
N ILE A 74 3.10 -3.14 -1.17
CA ILE A 74 1.73 -3.66 -1.23
C ILE A 74 0.84 -2.90 -0.24
N HIS A 75 1.28 -2.69 0.98
CA HIS A 75 0.52 -1.94 1.97
C HIS A 75 0.38 -0.46 1.61
N MET A 76 1.36 0.13 0.91
CA MET A 76 1.23 1.48 0.36
C MET A 76 0.10 1.55 -0.68
N VAL A 77 -0.01 0.55 -1.55
CA VAL A 77 -1.11 0.47 -2.53
C VAL A 77 -2.45 0.32 -1.81
N ARG A 78 -2.52 -0.47 -0.75
CA ARG A 78 -3.72 -0.58 0.08
C ARG A 78 -4.09 0.76 0.73
N ALA A 79 -3.11 1.53 1.18
CA ALA A 79 -3.33 2.87 1.74
C ALA A 79 -3.89 3.83 0.68
N TRP A 80 -3.42 3.75 -0.57
CA TRP A 80 -3.98 4.50 -1.69
C TRP A 80 -5.44 4.11 -1.96
N LEU A 81 -5.77 2.83 -1.85
CA LEU A 81 -7.08 2.29 -2.18
C LEU A 81 -8.13 2.56 -1.09
N ALA A 82 -7.74 2.60 0.18
CA ALA A 82 -8.65 2.69 1.32
C ALA A 82 -9.59 3.90 1.29
N PRO A 83 -9.13 5.16 1.01
CA PRO A 83 -10.04 6.29 0.92
C PRO A 83 -11.05 6.17 -0.23
N GLN A 84 -10.66 5.52 -1.32
CA GLN A 84 -11.54 5.30 -2.47
C GLN A 84 -12.68 4.34 -2.12
N ILE A 85 -12.38 3.26 -1.39
CA ILE A 85 -13.38 2.32 -0.91
C ILE A 85 -14.38 3.05 0.01
N ARG A 86 -13.88 3.84 0.95
CA ARG A 86 -14.74 4.60 1.88
C ARG A 86 -15.63 5.60 1.14
N SER A 87 -15.07 6.30 0.15
CA SER A 87 -15.82 7.28 -0.65
C SER A 87 -16.97 6.63 -1.41
N VAL A 88 -16.73 5.50 -2.07
CA VAL A 88 -17.78 4.78 -2.82
C VAL A 88 -18.84 4.21 -1.85
N THR A 89 -18.41 3.69 -0.69
CA THR A 89 -19.34 3.19 0.33
C THR A 89 -20.27 4.29 0.81
N LEU A 90 -19.76 5.48 1.13
CA LEU A 90 -20.58 6.63 1.55
C LEU A 90 -21.53 7.08 0.45
N THR A 91 -21.06 7.13 -0.80
CA THR A 91 -21.90 7.49 -1.95
C THR A 91 -23.03 6.51 -2.13
N ASN A 92 -22.79 5.22 -1.99
CA ASN A 92 -23.82 4.18 -2.08
C ASN A 92 -24.89 4.33 -0.99
N GLN A 93 -24.48 4.70 0.23
CA GLN A 93 -25.43 4.94 1.33
C GLN A 93 -26.35 6.14 1.06
N VAL A 94 -25.80 7.19 0.44
CA VAL A 94 -26.56 8.43 0.18
C VAL A 94 -27.48 8.30 -1.04
N PHE A 95 -27.06 7.55 -2.07
CA PHE A 95 -27.74 7.48 -3.37
C PHE A 95 -28.41 6.13 -3.66
N SER A 96 -28.72 5.36 -2.64
CA SER A 96 -29.29 4.00 -2.76
C SER A 96 -30.62 3.90 -3.53
N GLY A 97 -31.28 5.04 -3.85
CA GLY A 97 -32.54 5.06 -4.61
C GLY A 97 -32.40 5.23 -6.13
N LYS A 98 -31.19 5.32 -6.68
CA LYS A 98 -30.96 5.51 -8.13
C LYS A 98 -30.35 4.24 -8.74
N GLU A 99 -31.20 3.35 -9.24
CA GLU A 99 -30.86 1.97 -9.58
C GLU A 99 -29.62 1.79 -10.46
N SER A 100 -29.50 2.46 -11.61
CA SER A 100 -28.41 2.20 -12.55
C SER A 100 -27.05 2.67 -12.01
N LYS A 101 -26.99 3.81 -11.35
CA LYS A 101 -25.76 4.30 -10.71
C LYS A 101 -25.40 3.44 -9.49
N PHE A 102 -26.40 2.99 -8.76
CA PHE A 102 -26.22 2.11 -7.61
C PHE A 102 -25.52 0.81 -8.00
N TYR A 103 -25.96 0.14 -9.06
CA TYR A 103 -25.35 -1.11 -9.51
C TYR A 103 -23.92 -0.91 -9.99
N ALA A 104 -23.66 0.16 -10.75
CA ALA A 104 -22.30 0.45 -11.22
C ALA A 104 -21.35 0.72 -10.06
N GLN A 105 -21.79 1.49 -9.07
CA GLN A 105 -20.99 1.79 -7.86
C GLN A 105 -20.80 0.55 -6.99
N ALA A 106 -21.83 -0.29 -6.86
CA ALA A 106 -21.73 -1.55 -6.10
C ALA A 106 -20.70 -2.49 -6.73
N ASN A 107 -20.69 -2.60 -8.07
CA ASN A 107 -19.71 -3.40 -8.79
C ASN A 107 -18.29 -2.83 -8.61
N GLN A 108 -18.12 -1.51 -8.72
CA GLN A 108 -16.84 -0.85 -8.50
C GLN A 108 -16.33 -1.09 -7.07
N LEU A 109 -17.20 -0.98 -6.08
CA LEU A 109 -16.86 -1.22 -4.68
C LEU A 109 -16.42 -2.67 -4.47
N ALA A 110 -17.15 -3.62 -5.05
CA ALA A 110 -16.80 -5.04 -4.96
C ALA A 110 -15.43 -5.33 -5.57
N GLU A 111 -15.13 -4.72 -6.72
CA GLU A 111 -13.82 -4.86 -7.38
C GLU A 111 -12.69 -4.26 -6.53
N MET A 112 -12.90 -3.08 -5.94
CA MET A 112 -11.91 -2.44 -5.09
C MET A 112 -11.66 -3.24 -3.80
N ARG A 113 -12.70 -3.79 -3.19
CA ARG A 113 -12.57 -4.66 -2.02
C ARG A 113 -11.87 -5.96 -2.35
N ALA A 114 -12.17 -6.54 -3.51
CA ALA A 114 -11.49 -7.75 -3.99
C ALA A 114 -10.01 -7.49 -4.22
N LEU A 115 -9.65 -6.34 -4.79
CA LEU A 115 -8.26 -5.94 -4.97
C LEU A 115 -7.54 -5.75 -3.63
N ASP A 116 -8.17 -5.07 -2.68
CA ASP A 116 -7.59 -4.88 -1.35
C ASP A 116 -7.36 -6.21 -0.65
N GLU A 117 -8.32 -7.11 -0.71
CA GLU A 117 -8.22 -8.46 -0.13
C GLU A 117 -7.11 -9.27 -0.80
N GLN A 118 -6.97 -9.17 -2.12
CA GLN A 118 -5.90 -9.86 -2.85
C GLN A 118 -4.52 -9.29 -2.45
N LEU A 119 -4.40 -7.98 -2.35
CA LEU A 119 -3.17 -7.34 -1.89
C LEU A 119 -2.81 -7.77 -0.48
N ARG A 120 -3.77 -7.82 0.43
CA ARG A 120 -3.56 -8.28 1.79
C ARG A 120 -3.08 -9.74 1.82
N LYS A 121 -3.68 -10.60 1.03
CA LYS A 121 -3.27 -12.00 0.91
C LYS A 121 -1.85 -12.12 0.36
N ASP A 122 -1.51 -11.33 -0.64
CA ASP A 122 -0.17 -11.34 -1.24
C ASP A 122 0.89 -10.92 -0.20
N ALA A 123 0.61 -9.87 0.58
CA ALA A 123 1.49 -9.42 1.64
C ALA A 123 1.64 -10.49 2.74
N ASP A 124 0.53 -11.08 3.18
CA ASP A 124 0.52 -12.13 4.20
C ASP A 124 1.31 -13.36 3.74
N LEU A 125 1.20 -13.74 2.47
CA LEU A 125 1.93 -14.86 1.90
C LEU A 125 3.44 -14.60 1.91
N LEU A 126 3.86 -13.41 1.51
CA LEU A 126 5.27 -13.02 1.54
C LEU A 126 5.80 -13.00 2.97
N PHE A 127 5.01 -12.49 3.91
CA PHE A 127 5.35 -12.46 5.33
C PHE A 127 5.51 -13.88 5.88
N CYS A 128 4.56 -14.77 5.62
CA CYS A 128 4.60 -16.15 6.09
C CYS A 128 5.80 -16.91 5.52
N ARG A 129 6.06 -16.77 4.22
CA ARG A 129 7.22 -17.40 3.57
C ARG A 129 8.54 -16.91 4.16
N GLY A 130 8.66 -15.60 4.34
CA GLY A 130 9.86 -15.01 4.92
C GLY A 130 10.10 -15.43 6.36
N THR A 131 9.05 -15.41 7.17
CA THR A 131 9.11 -15.83 8.57
C THR A 131 9.47 -17.31 8.67
N TYR A 132 8.89 -18.14 7.83
CA TYR A 132 9.16 -19.57 7.79
C TYR A 132 10.63 -19.87 7.45
N LEU A 133 11.17 -19.17 6.46
CA LEU A 133 12.58 -19.31 6.06
C LEU A 133 13.54 -18.83 7.14
N ASN A 134 13.19 -17.74 7.84
CA ASN A 134 14.02 -17.17 8.88
C ASN A 134 14.03 -18.00 10.18
N ASN A 135 13.05 -18.86 10.37
CA ASN A 135 12.97 -19.71 11.56
C ASN A 135 13.76 -21.02 11.45
N GLY A 136 14.54 -21.20 10.41
CA GLY A 136 15.48 -22.32 10.28
C GLY A 136 14.85 -23.68 9.98
N TYR A 137 13.61 -23.71 9.53
CA TYR A 137 12.91 -24.97 9.22
C TYR A 137 13.49 -25.69 7.99
N PHE A 138 14.36 -25.03 7.23
CA PHE A 138 14.96 -25.55 6.00
C PHE A 138 16.49 -25.62 6.04
N ASP A 139 17.08 -25.54 7.21
CA ASP A 139 18.54 -25.70 7.35
C ASP A 139 18.97 -27.18 7.22
#